data_54cb5bd5ff464680db839b59232d0b0a
#
_entry.id   54cb5bd5ff464680db839b59232d0b0a
#
_cell.length_a   1.000
_cell.length_b   1.000
_cell.length_c   1.000
_cell.angle_alpha   90.00
_cell.angle_beta   90.00
_cell.angle_gamma   90.00
#
_symmetry.space_group_name_H-M   'P 1'
#
loop_
_entity.id
_entity.type
_entity.pdbx_description
1 polymer ?
#
loop_
_entity_poly.entity_id
_entity_poly.type
_entity_poly.pdbx_seq_one_letter_code
_entity_poly.pdbx_strand_id
1 'polypeptide(L)'
;IGDYIQTKAVIDLVGSKNIKILDRENLDKYNDNVIKTIINGWFMESPENWPPSEKIKPLFISFHLNPSIEAELLKDESLQYFKSHEPIGCRDIYTRDILLEKGINAFYSSCVTTTIDRNNYLKSKTQAKGIIVIGAFDRLKPTLDYKSSFKLLLSLLKYPFKKIDYSLKLLKFNRHLKNQDFKIKRYNQLTKKPIKSHNEGLKLATEMLQKIAENEVMITSRIHAALPALAMGLKVVFIDQGLDHGNHKHRLSGLTNYFTCVNLKDFFMINLDNIPEMDKHKVHKKKIKDTINK
;
A
#
# COMPACT_ATOMS: atom_id res chain seq x y z
N ILE A 1 6.61 -7.02 -2.25
CA ILE A 1 7.26 -6.35 -1.08
C ILE A 1 6.25 -5.52 -0.28
N GLY A 2 5.24 -4.89 -0.93
CA GLY A 2 4.29 -4.00 -0.25
C GLY A 2 3.59 -4.60 0.96
N ASP A 3 3.12 -5.84 0.87
CA ASP A 3 2.45 -6.53 1.98
C ASP A 3 3.43 -6.77 3.14
N TYR A 4 4.68 -7.14 2.84
CA TYR A 4 5.72 -7.28 3.87
C TYR A 4 6.11 -5.94 4.52
N ILE A 5 5.96 -4.81 3.85
CA ILE A 5 6.10 -3.49 4.47
C ILE A 5 4.97 -3.26 5.49
N GLN A 6 3.74 -3.68 5.19
CA GLN A 6 2.64 -3.62 6.14
C GLN A 6 2.90 -4.54 7.34
N THR A 7 3.30 -5.80 7.09
CA THR A 7 3.69 -6.75 8.15
C THR A 7 4.81 -6.18 9.03
N LYS A 8 5.83 -5.57 8.42
CA LYS A 8 6.94 -4.95 9.17
C LYS A 8 6.47 -3.79 10.04
N ALA A 9 5.53 -2.96 9.54
CA ALA A 9 4.93 -1.88 10.33
C ALA A 9 4.17 -2.42 11.56
N VAL A 10 3.44 -3.53 11.41
CA VAL A 10 2.77 -4.21 12.54
C VAL A 10 3.79 -4.74 13.55
N ILE A 11 4.85 -5.43 13.08
CA ILE A 11 5.92 -5.96 13.93
C ILE A 11 6.57 -4.85 14.77
N ASP A 12 6.88 -3.72 14.13
CA ASP A 12 7.49 -2.58 14.79
C ASP A 12 6.58 -1.93 15.86
N LEU A 13 5.26 -1.96 15.62
CA LEU A 13 4.27 -1.44 16.57
C LEU A 13 4.08 -2.35 17.78
N VAL A 14 3.97 -3.66 17.54
CA VAL A 14 3.72 -4.65 18.60
C VAL A 14 4.96 -4.83 19.46
N GLY A 15 6.17 -4.71 18.90
CA GLY A 15 7.43 -4.81 19.64
C GLY A 15 7.69 -6.19 20.29
N SER A 16 6.83 -7.18 20.04
CA SER A 16 6.97 -8.53 20.61
C SER A 16 8.06 -9.33 19.89
N LYS A 17 8.75 -10.20 20.64
CA LYS A 17 9.72 -11.15 20.07
C LYS A 17 9.06 -12.44 19.56
N ASN A 18 7.86 -12.77 20.04
CA ASN A 18 7.12 -13.98 19.68
C ASN A 18 5.97 -13.65 18.72
N ILE A 19 6.31 -13.35 17.47
CA ILE A 19 5.33 -13.04 16.43
C ILE A 19 5.24 -14.19 15.45
N LYS A 20 4.01 -14.69 15.23
CA LYS A 20 3.67 -15.63 14.15
C LYS A 20 3.03 -14.85 13.00
N ILE A 21 3.57 -15.00 11.81
CA ILE A 21 2.97 -14.45 10.59
C ILE A 21 2.06 -15.52 10.00
N LEU A 22 0.80 -15.16 9.77
CA LEU A 22 -0.19 -16.04 9.17
C LEU A 22 -0.44 -15.64 7.72
N ASP A 23 -0.69 -16.63 6.89
CA ASP A 23 -1.18 -16.42 5.53
C ASP A 23 -2.67 -16.05 5.58
N ARG A 24 -3.02 -14.87 5.07
CA ARG A 24 -4.40 -14.37 5.04
C ARG A 24 -5.37 -15.24 4.22
N GLU A 25 -4.85 -15.99 3.24
CA GLU A 25 -5.66 -16.88 2.40
C GLU A 25 -5.98 -18.22 3.08
N ASN A 26 -5.42 -18.48 4.28
CA ASN A 26 -5.57 -19.73 5.02
C ASN A 26 -5.91 -19.51 6.51
N LEU A 27 -6.54 -18.40 6.85
CA LEU A 27 -6.89 -18.11 8.25
C LEU A 27 -8.00 -19.03 8.80
N ASP A 28 -8.88 -19.53 7.94
CA ASP A 28 -9.92 -20.54 8.25
C ASP A 28 -9.32 -21.87 8.74
N LYS A 29 -8.16 -22.25 8.21
CA LYS A 29 -7.46 -23.51 8.51
C LYS A 29 -6.62 -23.47 9.77
N TYR A 30 -6.56 -22.31 10.44
CA TYR A 30 -5.78 -22.19 11.66
C TYR A 30 -6.41 -22.98 12.81
N ASN A 31 -5.70 -23.97 13.36
CA ASN A 31 -6.19 -24.87 14.38
C ASN A 31 -5.29 -25.05 15.62
N ASP A 32 -4.20 -24.26 15.73
CA ASP A 32 -3.31 -24.25 16.89
C ASP A 32 -3.98 -23.57 18.11
N ASN A 33 -3.18 -23.13 19.06
CA ASN A 33 -3.65 -22.41 20.26
C ASN A 33 -4.35 -21.08 19.88
N VAL A 34 -5.28 -20.64 20.76
CA VAL A 34 -5.94 -19.33 20.58
C VAL A 34 -4.91 -18.21 20.53
N ILE A 35 -5.01 -17.37 19.53
CA ILE A 35 -4.10 -16.23 19.31
C ILE A 35 -4.84 -14.93 19.10
N LYS A 36 -4.24 -13.82 19.52
CA LYS A 36 -4.63 -12.47 19.11
C LYS A 36 -3.92 -12.13 17.80
N THR A 37 -4.64 -11.65 16.80
CA THR A 37 -4.09 -11.39 15.48
C THR A 37 -4.54 -10.02 14.97
N ILE A 38 -3.60 -9.22 14.49
CA ILE A 38 -3.93 -7.98 13.78
C ILE A 38 -4.23 -8.34 12.32
N ILE A 39 -5.49 -8.15 11.92
CA ILE A 39 -5.95 -8.34 10.55
C ILE A 39 -5.85 -7.00 9.82
N ASN A 40 -4.92 -6.91 8.87
CA ASN A 40 -4.67 -5.70 8.10
C ASN A 40 -4.44 -5.99 6.61
N GLY A 41 -4.54 -4.94 5.80
CA GLY A 41 -4.23 -4.98 4.38
C GLY A 41 -5.37 -5.49 3.50
N TRP A 42 -5.02 -5.97 2.33
CA TRP A 42 -5.94 -6.46 1.30
C TRP A 42 -6.57 -7.80 1.69
N PHE A 43 -7.88 -7.89 1.73
CA PHE A 43 -8.67 -9.10 1.95
C PHE A 43 -9.68 -9.27 0.83
N MET A 44 -9.67 -10.32 0.11
CA MET A 44 -8.67 -11.40 -0.08
C MET A 44 -8.79 -11.90 -1.53
N GLU A 45 -8.07 -12.95 -1.92
CA GLU A 45 -8.18 -13.55 -3.26
C GLU A 45 -9.12 -14.77 -3.25
N SER A 46 -9.14 -15.52 -2.13
CA SER A 46 -9.89 -16.77 -1.94
C SER A 46 -11.01 -16.59 -0.90
N PRO A 47 -12.17 -16.01 -1.28
CA PRO A 47 -13.25 -15.69 -0.34
C PRO A 47 -13.90 -16.91 0.30
N GLU A 48 -13.75 -18.09 -0.29
CA GLU A 48 -14.20 -19.37 0.28
C GLU A 48 -13.48 -19.74 1.58
N ASN A 49 -12.31 -19.13 1.85
CA ASN A 49 -11.53 -19.31 3.07
C ASN A 49 -11.83 -18.23 4.14
N TRP A 50 -13.01 -17.61 4.07
CA TRP A 50 -13.51 -16.62 5.02
C TRP A 50 -14.82 -17.10 5.66
N PRO A 51 -15.05 -16.90 6.96
CA PRO A 51 -14.25 -16.14 7.93
C PRO A 51 -13.08 -16.93 8.53
N PRO A 52 -12.15 -16.24 9.26
CA PRO A 52 -11.07 -16.87 10.01
C PRO A 52 -11.57 -17.84 11.08
N SER A 53 -10.72 -18.82 11.43
CA SER A 53 -10.96 -19.78 12.51
C SER A 53 -11.31 -19.09 13.84
N GLU A 54 -12.20 -19.69 14.62
CA GLU A 54 -12.61 -19.22 15.96
C GLU A 54 -11.43 -19.11 16.97
N LYS A 55 -10.33 -19.80 16.69
CA LYS A 55 -9.10 -19.71 17.49
C LYS A 55 -8.33 -18.40 17.24
N ILE A 56 -8.70 -17.65 16.22
CA ILE A 56 -8.15 -16.33 15.91
C ILE A 56 -9.03 -15.26 16.57
N LYS A 57 -8.46 -14.51 17.51
CA LYS A 57 -9.11 -13.33 18.09
C LYS A 57 -8.61 -12.09 17.34
N PRO A 58 -9.36 -11.60 16.37
CA PRO A 58 -8.89 -10.54 15.48
C PRO A 58 -8.98 -9.16 16.13
N LEU A 59 -7.99 -8.32 15.83
CA LEU A 59 -8.09 -6.87 15.90
C LEU A 59 -8.01 -6.33 14.47
N PHE A 60 -9.10 -5.77 13.98
CA PHE A 60 -9.14 -5.17 12.65
C PHE A 60 -8.53 -3.77 12.67
N ILE A 61 -7.39 -3.60 12.02
CA ILE A 61 -6.72 -2.31 11.82
C ILE A 61 -6.15 -2.26 10.41
N SER A 62 -6.48 -1.20 9.68
CA SER A 62 -6.06 -1.04 8.28
C SER A 62 -6.60 -2.15 7.35
N PHE A 63 -7.76 -2.69 7.69
CA PHE A 63 -8.45 -3.69 6.88
C PHE A 63 -8.97 -3.07 5.58
N HIS A 64 -8.80 -3.77 4.47
CA HIS A 64 -9.33 -3.38 3.16
C HIS A 64 -10.05 -4.53 2.51
N LEU A 65 -11.32 -4.34 2.25
CA LEU A 65 -12.18 -5.28 1.53
C LEU A 65 -11.89 -5.20 0.03
N ASN A 66 -11.60 -6.35 -0.58
CA ASN A 66 -11.37 -6.42 -2.02
C ASN A 66 -12.68 -6.18 -2.79
N PRO A 67 -12.80 -5.11 -3.60
CA PRO A 67 -14.06 -4.81 -4.30
C PRO A 67 -14.51 -5.90 -5.29
N SER A 68 -13.59 -6.72 -5.80
CA SER A 68 -13.92 -7.77 -6.77
C SER A 68 -14.64 -8.98 -6.16
N ILE A 69 -14.59 -9.14 -4.83
CA ILE A 69 -15.23 -10.22 -4.07
C ILE A 69 -16.10 -9.69 -2.94
N GLU A 70 -16.50 -8.44 -3.05
CA GLU A 70 -17.31 -7.75 -2.04
C GLU A 70 -18.59 -8.52 -1.70
N ALA A 71 -19.29 -9.03 -2.72
CA ALA A 71 -20.53 -9.76 -2.52
C ALA A 71 -20.34 -11.03 -1.66
N GLU A 72 -19.21 -11.72 -1.82
CA GLU A 72 -18.87 -12.90 -1.02
C GLU A 72 -18.51 -12.55 0.42
N LEU A 73 -17.71 -11.47 0.61
CA LEU A 73 -17.27 -11.03 1.93
C LEU A 73 -18.36 -10.27 2.72
N LEU A 74 -19.52 -9.99 2.12
CA LEU A 74 -20.67 -9.34 2.77
C LEU A 74 -21.89 -10.25 2.90
N LYS A 75 -21.72 -11.57 2.81
CA LYS A 75 -22.76 -12.55 3.15
C LYS A 75 -23.06 -12.54 4.67
N ASP A 76 -24.21 -13.04 5.05
CA ASP A 76 -24.69 -13.00 6.43
C ASP A 76 -23.69 -13.54 7.46
N GLU A 77 -23.02 -14.65 7.15
CA GLU A 77 -21.97 -15.23 8.01
C GLU A 77 -20.82 -14.27 8.23
N SER A 78 -20.34 -13.63 7.16
CA SER A 78 -19.27 -12.62 7.22
C SER A 78 -19.70 -11.39 8.00
N LEU A 79 -20.95 -10.93 7.81
CA LEU A 79 -21.49 -9.79 8.55
C LEU A 79 -21.62 -10.10 10.04
N GLN A 80 -22.05 -11.31 10.42
CA GLN A 80 -22.07 -11.76 11.82
C GLN A 80 -20.66 -11.81 12.40
N TYR A 81 -19.69 -12.30 11.64
CA TYR A 81 -18.28 -12.31 12.06
C TYR A 81 -17.74 -10.89 12.29
N PHE A 82 -17.97 -9.96 11.37
CA PHE A 82 -17.58 -8.56 11.58
C PHE A 82 -18.28 -7.96 12.79
N LYS A 83 -19.58 -8.19 12.96
CA LYS A 83 -20.38 -7.70 14.09
C LYS A 83 -19.82 -8.14 15.44
N SER A 84 -19.39 -9.39 15.55
CA SER A 84 -18.82 -9.95 16.78
C SER A 84 -17.42 -9.40 17.12
N HIS A 85 -16.77 -8.70 16.17
CA HIS A 85 -15.40 -8.18 16.31
C HIS A 85 -15.31 -6.66 16.11
N GLU A 86 -16.41 -5.95 16.24
CA GLU A 86 -16.45 -4.49 16.20
C GLU A 86 -15.61 -3.83 17.32
N PRO A 87 -15.07 -2.63 17.08
CA PRO A 87 -15.14 -1.83 15.86
C PRO A 87 -14.11 -2.24 14.81
N ILE A 88 -14.48 -2.15 13.52
CA ILE A 88 -13.59 -2.50 12.40
C ILE A 88 -12.78 -1.29 11.94
N GLY A 89 -11.46 -1.33 12.10
CA GLY A 89 -10.53 -0.30 11.61
C GLY A 89 -10.21 -0.48 10.13
N CYS A 90 -10.78 0.37 9.27
CA CYS A 90 -10.67 0.28 7.81
C CYS A 90 -9.48 1.10 7.28
N ARG A 91 -8.76 0.54 6.31
CA ARG A 91 -7.62 1.21 5.66
C ARG A 91 -8.03 2.39 4.79
N ASP A 92 -9.19 2.33 4.19
CA ASP A 92 -9.71 3.30 3.23
C ASP A 92 -11.19 3.62 3.54
N ILE A 93 -11.63 4.75 2.98
CA ILE A 93 -12.97 5.25 3.18
C ILE A 93 -14.01 4.32 2.54
N TYR A 94 -13.70 3.73 1.39
CA TYR A 94 -14.59 2.81 0.69
C TYR A 94 -14.98 1.60 1.58
N THR A 95 -14.00 0.90 2.14
CA THR A 95 -14.25 -0.24 3.04
C THR A 95 -15.06 0.17 4.27
N ARG A 96 -14.75 1.34 4.87
CA ARG A 96 -15.50 1.87 6.01
C ARG A 96 -16.97 2.08 5.66
N ASP A 97 -17.24 2.76 4.56
CA ASP A 97 -18.60 3.18 4.21
C ASP A 97 -19.49 1.96 3.90
N ILE A 98 -18.96 0.99 3.17
CA ILE A 98 -19.68 -0.28 2.89
C ILE A 98 -20.02 -1.03 4.20
N LEU A 99 -19.07 -1.14 5.12
CA LEU A 99 -19.34 -1.81 6.41
C LEU A 99 -20.38 -1.04 7.24
N LEU A 100 -20.32 0.29 7.26
CA LEU A 100 -21.34 1.14 7.92
C LEU A 100 -22.72 0.97 7.29
N GLU A 101 -22.83 0.90 5.96
CA GLU A 101 -24.09 0.65 5.24
C GLU A 101 -24.68 -0.72 5.59
N LYS A 102 -23.86 -1.70 5.96
CA LYS A 102 -24.28 -3.02 6.45
C LYS A 102 -24.53 -3.06 7.96
N GLY A 103 -24.52 -1.93 8.64
CA GLY A 103 -24.77 -1.83 10.08
C GLY A 103 -23.61 -2.32 10.96
N ILE A 104 -22.40 -2.41 10.41
CA ILE A 104 -21.18 -2.76 11.13
C ILE A 104 -20.52 -1.48 11.64
N ASN A 105 -20.20 -1.42 12.93
CA ASN A 105 -19.46 -0.30 13.50
C ASN A 105 -18.01 -0.29 12.95
N ALA A 106 -17.75 0.62 12.02
CA ALA A 106 -16.48 0.74 11.33
C ALA A 106 -15.93 2.15 11.39
N PHE A 107 -14.61 2.30 11.39
CA PHE A 107 -13.95 3.60 11.39
C PHE A 107 -12.76 3.63 10.43
N TYR A 108 -12.48 4.81 9.89
CA TYR A 108 -11.29 5.01 9.07
C TYR A 108 -10.04 5.04 9.96
N SER A 109 -9.20 4.02 9.87
CA SER A 109 -7.93 3.92 10.59
C SER A 109 -6.73 4.38 9.75
N SER A 110 -6.88 4.48 8.44
CA SER A 110 -5.76 4.61 7.50
C SER A 110 -4.91 3.32 7.43
N CYS A 111 -3.77 3.39 6.75
CA CYS A 111 -2.88 2.24 6.60
C CYS A 111 -1.86 2.19 7.74
N VAL A 112 -1.62 0.99 8.28
CA VAL A 112 -0.62 0.76 9.33
C VAL A 112 0.79 1.26 8.95
N THR A 113 1.12 1.31 7.67
CA THR A 113 2.43 1.81 7.21
C THR A 113 2.68 3.30 7.50
N THR A 114 1.64 4.07 7.87
CA THR A 114 1.76 5.44 8.38
C THR A 114 2.39 5.53 9.77
N THR A 115 2.56 4.40 10.46
CA THR A 115 3.16 4.34 11.80
C THR A 115 4.67 4.14 11.78
N ILE A 116 5.24 3.80 10.62
CA ILE A 116 6.67 3.55 10.47
C ILE A 116 7.49 4.74 10.99
N ASP A 117 8.53 4.43 11.77
CA ASP A 117 9.46 5.41 12.29
C ASP A 117 10.76 5.38 11.49
N ARG A 118 11.18 6.56 11.00
CA ARG A 118 12.41 6.72 10.21
C ARG A 118 13.65 6.25 10.96
N ASN A 119 13.71 6.50 12.26
CA ASN A 119 14.88 6.19 13.09
C ASN A 119 15.19 4.69 13.13
N ASN A 120 14.19 3.83 12.97
CA ASN A 120 14.38 2.38 12.92
C ASN A 120 15.11 1.90 11.65
N TYR A 121 15.23 2.76 10.63
CA TYR A 121 15.72 2.40 9.30
C TYR A 121 16.90 3.21 8.81
N LEU A 122 17.21 4.32 9.46
CA LEU A 122 18.40 5.12 9.12
C LEU A 122 19.67 4.36 9.52
N LYS A 123 20.57 4.15 8.55
CA LYS A 123 21.89 3.55 8.80
C LYS A 123 22.93 4.56 9.29
N SER A 124 22.71 5.83 9.05
CA SER A 124 23.62 6.94 9.41
C SER A 124 22.80 8.15 9.82
N LYS A 125 23.30 8.91 10.82
CA LYS A 125 22.67 10.16 11.26
C LYS A 125 22.88 11.32 10.25
N THR A 126 23.62 11.10 9.17
CA THR A 126 23.82 12.12 8.13
C THR A 126 22.46 12.37 7.44
N GLN A 127 22.11 13.64 7.34
CA GLN A 127 20.90 14.10 6.67
C GLN A 127 20.96 13.67 5.21
N ALA A 128 20.08 12.78 4.82
CA ALA A 128 20.03 12.27 3.46
C ALA A 128 19.43 13.35 2.56
N LYS A 129 20.20 13.79 1.58
CA LYS A 129 19.71 14.66 0.50
C LYS A 129 19.51 13.84 -0.75
N GLY A 130 18.29 13.81 -1.29
CA GLY A 130 18.04 13.15 -2.56
C GLY A 130 16.58 12.78 -2.82
N ILE A 131 16.34 12.38 -4.05
CA ILE A 131 15.06 11.91 -4.55
C ILE A 131 15.13 10.40 -4.72
N ILE A 132 14.16 9.69 -4.14
CA ILE A 132 13.94 8.27 -4.41
C ILE A 132 12.72 8.09 -5.31
N VAL A 133 12.87 7.34 -6.40
CA VAL A 133 11.80 7.02 -7.35
C VAL A 133 11.50 5.53 -7.24
N ILE A 134 10.27 5.18 -6.86
CA ILE A 134 9.84 3.78 -6.75
C ILE A 134 8.57 3.56 -7.57
N GLY A 135 8.69 2.82 -8.68
CA GLY A 135 7.55 2.40 -9.49
C GLY A 135 6.65 3.52 -10.00
N ALA A 136 7.20 4.73 -10.20
CA ALA A 136 6.43 5.90 -10.65
C ALA A 136 5.70 5.70 -11.99
N PHE A 137 6.25 4.86 -12.86
CA PHE A 137 5.71 4.54 -14.20
C PHE A 137 5.17 3.12 -14.33
N ASP A 138 5.11 2.33 -13.27
CA ASP A 138 4.70 0.92 -13.36
C ASP A 138 3.31 0.74 -13.94
N ARG A 139 2.37 1.63 -13.62
CA ARG A 139 0.98 1.59 -14.09
C ARG A 139 0.80 2.04 -15.54
N LEU A 140 1.78 2.75 -16.08
CA LEU A 140 1.75 3.28 -17.45
C LEU A 140 2.36 2.30 -18.46
N LYS A 141 3.00 1.23 -17.98
CA LYS A 141 3.56 0.21 -18.87
C LYS A 141 2.46 -0.41 -19.73
N PRO A 142 2.63 -0.45 -21.03
CA PRO A 142 1.67 -1.11 -21.90
C PRO A 142 1.61 -2.61 -21.60
N THR A 143 0.40 -3.14 -21.49
CA THR A 143 0.11 -4.55 -21.31
C THR A 143 -0.78 -5.06 -22.43
N LEU A 144 -0.69 -6.34 -22.75
CA LEU A 144 -1.61 -7.02 -23.65
C LEU A 144 -2.88 -7.41 -22.87
N ASP A 145 -4.04 -7.37 -23.55
CA ASP A 145 -5.32 -7.77 -22.96
C ASP A 145 -5.66 -9.20 -23.40
N TYR A 146 -5.53 -10.13 -22.47
CA TYR A 146 -5.77 -11.56 -22.69
C TYR A 146 -7.22 -12.00 -22.40
N LYS A 147 -8.16 -11.07 -22.15
CA LYS A 147 -9.54 -11.40 -21.76
C LYS A 147 -10.36 -12.09 -22.88
N SER A 148 -10.00 -11.87 -24.14
CA SER A 148 -10.54 -12.58 -25.29
C SER A 148 -9.60 -12.49 -26.48
N SER A 149 -9.72 -13.43 -27.46
CA SER A 149 -8.89 -13.42 -28.67
C SER A 149 -9.02 -12.12 -29.47
N PHE A 150 -10.22 -11.55 -29.56
CA PHE A 150 -10.45 -10.27 -30.22
C PHE A 150 -9.76 -9.10 -29.49
N LYS A 151 -9.88 -9.04 -28.15
CA LYS A 151 -9.19 -8.01 -27.34
C LYS A 151 -7.68 -8.15 -27.42
N LEU A 152 -7.17 -9.38 -27.43
CA LEU A 152 -5.74 -9.65 -27.60
C LEU A 152 -5.25 -9.10 -28.95
N LEU A 153 -5.96 -9.40 -30.07
CA LEU A 153 -5.60 -8.91 -31.41
C LEU A 153 -5.57 -7.37 -31.44
N LEU A 154 -6.62 -6.72 -30.93
CA LEU A 154 -6.66 -5.26 -30.86
C LEU A 154 -5.54 -4.68 -29.97
N SER A 155 -5.22 -5.36 -28.89
CA SER A 155 -4.14 -4.92 -28.00
C SER A 155 -2.77 -5.08 -28.66
N LEU A 156 -2.54 -6.14 -29.42
CA LEU A 156 -1.31 -6.36 -30.22
C LEU A 156 -1.11 -5.25 -31.26
N LEU A 157 -2.16 -4.87 -31.99
CA LEU A 157 -2.09 -3.77 -32.96
C LEU A 157 -1.76 -2.42 -32.32
N LYS A 158 -2.29 -2.16 -31.13
CA LYS A 158 -2.06 -0.91 -30.39
C LYS A 158 -0.76 -0.89 -29.57
N TYR A 159 -0.18 -2.06 -29.31
CA TYR A 159 0.98 -2.21 -28.42
C TYR A 159 2.21 -1.39 -28.85
N PRO A 160 2.63 -1.37 -30.14
CA PRO A 160 3.78 -0.58 -30.56
C PRO A 160 3.61 0.92 -30.26
N PHE A 161 2.43 1.46 -30.57
CA PHE A 161 2.13 2.88 -30.34
C PHE A 161 2.12 3.21 -28.84
N LYS A 162 1.51 2.36 -28.01
CA LYS A 162 1.52 2.52 -26.56
C LYS A 162 2.94 2.42 -25.99
N LYS A 163 3.79 1.56 -26.57
CA LYS A 163 5.18 1.41 -26.16
C LYS A 163 6.01 2.64 -26.51
N ILE A 164 5.80 3.22 -27.66
CA ILE A 164 6.45 4.47 -28.09
C ILE A 164 6.03 5.63 -27.16
N ASP A 165 4.72 5.82 -26.96
CA ASP A 165 4.19 6.85 -26.05
C ASP A 165 4.74 6.72 -24.63
N TYR A 166 4.75 5.49 -24.09
CA TYR A 166 5.36 5.19 -22.80
C TYR A 166 6.84 5.58 -22.76
N SER A 167 7.60 5.21 -23.79
CA SER A 167 9.03 5.50 -23.87
C SER A 167 9.31 7.00 -23.94
N LEU A 168 8.52 7.75 -24.70
CA LEU A 168 8.64 9.21 -24.79
C LEU A 168 8.33 9.89 -23.45
N LYS A 169 7.26 9.46 -22.78
CA LYS A 169 6.90 9.94 -21.44
C LYS A 169 8.01 9.65 -20.41
N LEU A 170 8.59 8.45 -20.46
CA LEU A 170 9.68 8.05 -19.58
C LEU A 170 10.97 8.85 -19.85
N LEU A 171 11.28 9.10 -21.12
CA LEU A 171 12.42 9.96 -21.52
C LEU A 171 12.22 11.39 -20.99
N LYS A 172 11.02 11.97 -21.17
CA LYS A 172 10.69 13.29 -20.65
C LYS A 172 10.85 13.36 -19.13
N PHE A 173 10.30 12.35 -18.44
CA PHE A 173 10.42 12.23 -16.97
C PHE A 173 11.89 12.14 -16.52
N ASN A 174 12.68 11.30 -17.18
CA ASN A 174 14.10 11.17 -16.85
C ASN A 174 14.90 12.46 -17.10
N ARG A 175 14.60 13.17 -18.19
CA ARG A 175 15.22 14.48 -18.50
C ARG A 175 14.83 15.52 -17.45
N HIS A 176 13.53 15.60 -17.09
CA HIS A 176 13.05 16.52 -16.05
C HIS A 176 13.77 16.28 -14.72
N LEU A 177 13.89 15.02 -14.27
CA LEU A 177 14.61 14.71 -13.05
C LEU A 177 16.11 14.99 -13.13
N LYS A 178 16.75 14.74 -14.29
CA LYS A 178 18.19 15.01 -14.47
C LYS A 178 18.54 16.50 -14.32
N ASN A 179 17.59 17.37 -14.63
CA ASN A 179 17.75 18.82 -14.52
C ASN A 179 17.54 19.35 -13.09
N GLN A 180 17.23 18.48 -12.12
CA GLN A 180 17.11 18.84 -10.71
C GLN A 180 18.47 18.70 -10.02
N ASP A 181 18.76 19.57 -9.07
CA ASP A 181 20.00 19.52 -8.26
C ASP A 181 19.87 18.51 -7.10
N PHE A 182 19.43 17.30 -7.42
CA PHE A 182 19.26 16.21 -6.47
C PHE A 182 19.96 14.93 -6.91
N LYS A 183 20.49 14.20 -5.94
CA LYS A 183 20.92 12.81 -6.18
C LYS A 183 19.70 11.92 -6.33
N ILE A 184 19.49 11.31 -7.50
CA ILE A 184 18.33 10.50 -7.81
C ILE A 184 18.66 9.02 -7.70
N LYS A 185 17.92 8.30 -6.86
CA LYS A 185 17.97 6.84 -6.73
C LYS A 185 16.67 6.23 -7.27
N ARG A 186 16.78 5.13 -8.03
CA ARG A 186 15.64 4.41 -8.60
C ARG A 186 15.59 2.98 -8.13
N TYR A 187 14.42 2.54 -7.67
CA TYR A 187 14.20 1.17 -7.21
C TYR A 187 12.87 0.64 -7.72
N ASN A 188 12.73 -0.69 -7.68
CA ASN A 188 11.48 -1.37 -7.97
C ASN A 188 11.00 -2.09 -6.71
N GLN A 189 9.70 -1.97 -6.41
CA GLN A 189 9.05 -2.67 -5.29
C GLN A 189 8.55 -4.07 -5.69
N LEU A 190 8.52 -4.36 -6.99
CA LEU A 190 8.19 -5.69 -7.51
C LEU A 190 9.46 -6.55 -7.56
N THR A 191 9.36 -7.79 -7.10
CA THR A 191 10.43 -8.79 -7.20
C THR A 191 10.37 -9.50 -8.54
N LYS A 192 11.53 -9.82 -9.12
CA LYS A 192 11.61 -10.61 -10.37
C LYS A 192 11.31 -12.10 -10.12
N LYS A 193 11.53 -12.56 -8.90
CA LYS A 193 11.29 -13.95 -8.48
C LYS A 193 10.26 -13.97 -7.35
N PRO A 194 9.47 -15.04 -7.22
CA PRO A 194 8.60 -15.21 -6.06
C PRO A 194 9.40 -15.18 -4.75
N ILE A 195 8.83 -14.59 -3.72
CA ILE A 195 9.39 -14.58 -2.37
C ILE A 195 9.16 -15.97 -1.76
N LYS A 196 10.22 -16.62 -1.31
CA LYS A 196 10.17 -18.04 -0.89
C LYS A 196 9.79 -18.23 0.58
N SER A 197 9.95 -17.19 1.40
CA SER A 197 9.66 -17.27 2.85
C SER A 197 9.31 -15.90 3.42
N HIS A 198 8.63 -15.89 4.57
CA HIS A 198 8.35 -14.65 5.32
C HIS A 198 9.64 -13.93 5.72
N ASN A 199 10.69 -14.65 6.10
CA ASN A 199 11.98 -14.05 6.45
C ASN A 199 12.62 -13.31 5.27
N GLU A 200 12.57 -13.89 4.07
CA GLU A 200 13.03 -13.22 2.85
C GLU A 200 12.20 -11.97 2.56
N GLY A 201 10.88 -12.08 2.66
CA GLY A 201 9.96 -10.95 2.45
C GLY A 201 10.20 -9.80 3.41
N LEU A 202 10.37 -10.10 4.70
CA LEU A 202 10.69 -9.10 5.74
C LEU A 202 12.06 -8.46 5.53
N LYS A 203 13.07 -9.24 5.10
CA LYS A 203 14.40 -8.71 4.76
C LYS A 203 14.29 -7.71 3.61
N LEU A 204 13.62 -8.07 2.52
CA LEU A 204 13.41 -7.19 1.36
C LEU A 204 12.61 -5.93 1.74
N ALA A 205 11.61 -6.04 2.59
CA ALA A 205 10.86 -4.91 3.11
C ALA A 205 11.75 -3.97 3.94
N THR A 206 12.57 -4.52 4.84
CA THR A 206 13.50 -3.76 5.66
C THR A 206 14.54 -3.01 4.80
N GLU A 207 15.13 -3.68 3.81
CA GLU A 207 16.07 -3.06 2.86
C GLU A 207 15.41 -1.92 2.06
N MET A 208 14.14 -2.10 1.66
CA MET A 208 13.40 -1.06 0.96
C MET A 208 13.13 0.15 1.86
N LEU A 209 12.72 -0.09 3.11
CA LEU A 209 12.50 0.97 4.10
C LEU A 209 13.78 1.74 4.43
N GLN A 210 14.92 1.06 4.53
CA GLN A 210 16.23 1.70 4.67
C GLN A 210 16.55 2.62 3.50
N LYS A 211 16.31 2.15 2.26
CA LYS A 211 16.50 2.96 1.05
C LYS A 211 15.58 4.19 1.03
N ILE A 212 14.34 4.05 1.50
CA ILE A 212 13.41 5.18 1.62
C ILE A 212 13.92 6.17 2.65
N ALA A 213 14.30 5.72 3.85
CA ALA A 213 14.74 6.55 4.97
C ALA A 213 15.93 7.46 4.63
N GLU A 214 16.77 7.05 3.65
CA GLU A 214 17.96 7.79 3.20
C GLU A 214 17.66 8.96 2.24
N ASN A 215 16.41 9.36 2.04
CA ASN A 215 16.05 10.40 1.07
C ASN A 215 15.12 11.45 1.69
N GLU A 216 14.92 12.58 0.97
CA GLU A 216 14.03 13.68 1.38
C GLU A 216 12.73 13.69 0.59
N VAL A 217 12.80 13.31 -0.69
CA VAL A 217 11.66 13.33 -1.60
C VAL A 217 11.41 11.93 -2.15
N MET A 218 10.15 11.54 -2.17
CA MET A 218 9.66 10.31 -2.81
C MET A 218 8.81 10.66 -4.03
N ILE A 219 9.10 10.03 -5.19
CA ILE A 219 8.22 10.07 -6.36
C ILE A 219 7.78 8.65 -6.66
N THR A 220 6.47 8.40 -6.63
CA THR A 220 5.94 7.04 -6.76
C THR A 220 4.50 7.01 -7.27
N SER A 221 4.06 5.86 -7.80
CA SER A 221 2.64 5.50 -7.99
C SER A 221 2.21 4.34 -7.08
N ARG A 222 3.08 3.94 -6.13
CA ARG A 222 2.88 2.80 -5.23
C ARG A 222 2.51 3.27 -3.84
N ILE A 223 1.31 2.89 -3.36
CA ILE A 223 0.82 3.34 -2.04
C ILE A 223 1.71 2.87 -0.88
N HIS A 224 2.22 1.63 -0.94
CA HIS A 224 3.11 1.09 0.09
C HIS A 224 4.60 1.51 -0.09
N ALA A 225 4.86 2.49 -0.97
CA ALA A 225 6.08 3.27 -0.98
C ALA A 225 5.79 4.70 -0.49
N ALA A 226 4.66 5.28 -0.90
CA ALA A 226 4.24 6.63 -0.54
C ALA A 226 3.98 6.79 0.97
N LEU A 227 3.17 5.90 1.56
CA LEU A 227 2.78 6.00 2.97
C LEU A 227 3.96 5.81 3.94
N PRO A 228 4.85 4.81 3.77
CA PRO A 228 6.07 4.73 4.59
C PRO A 228 6.97 5.97 4.46
N ALA A 229 7.15 6.47 3.23
CA ALA A 229 7.94 7.67 2.99
C ALA A 229 7.36 8.88 3.74
N LEU A 230 6.04 9.09 3.63
CA LEU A 230 5.33 10.12 4.38
C LEU A 230 5.49 9.96 5.90
N ALA A 231 5.35 8.74 6.41
CA ALA A 231 5.50 8.44 7.83
C ALA A 231 6.91 8.74 8.35
N MET A 232 7.90 8.60 7.49
CA MET A 232 9.31 8.93 7.73
C MET A 232 9.62 10.43 7.55
N GLY A 233 8.64 11.26 7.20
CA GLY A 233 8.81 12.71 7.01
C GLY A 233 9.37 13.11 5.64
N LEU A 234 9.32 12.23 4.63
CA LEU A 234 9.67 12.59 3.27
C LEU A 234 8.53 13.40 2.63
N LYS A 235 8.88 14.34 1.77
CA LYS A 235 7.95 14.99 0.85
C LYS A 235 7.57 13.99 -0.25
N VAL A 236 6.27 13.78 -0.47
CA VAL A 236 5.79 12.72 -1.38
C VAL A 236 5.03 13.31 -2.56
N VAL A 237 5.51 13.02 -3.77
CA VAL A 237 4.76 13.24 -5.03
C VAL A 237 4.23 11.91 -5.51
N PHE A 238 2.91 11.77 -5.52
CA PHE A 238 2.22 10.58 -5.94
C PHE A 238 1.67 10.77 -7.35
N ILE A 239 2.16 9.98 -8.31
CA ILE A 239 1.66 9.98 -9.68
C ILE A 239 0.42 9.09 -9.74
N ASP A 240 -0.75 9.72 -9.91
CA ASP A 240 -2.06 9.07 -9.87
C ASP A 240 -2.51 8.52 -11.23
N GLN A 241 -1.82 8.86 -12.32
CA GLN A 241 -2.18 8.40 -13.66
C GLN A 241 -2.24 6.88 -13.76
N GLY A 242 -3.33 6.37 -14.35
CA GLY A 242 -3.61 4.93 -14.47
C GLY A 242 -4.31 4.34 -13.22
N LEU A 243 -4.87 5.19 -12.35
CA LEU A 243 -5.69 4.79 -11.20
C LEU A 243 -7.20 4.81 -11.49
N ASP A 244 -7.60 5.17 -12.70
CA ASP A 244 -9.01 5.32 -13.10
C ASP A 244 -9.81 3.99 -13.08
N HIS A 245 -9.12 2.85 -13.05
CA HIS A 245 -9.76 1.55 -12.89
C HIS A 245 -10.40 1.43 -11.50
N GLY A 246 -11.68 1.03 -11.43
CA GLY A 246 -12.48 0.99 -10.21
C GLY A 246 -11.77 0.37 -9.00
N ASN A 247 -11.14 -0.79 -9.17
CA ASN A 247 -10.39 -1.47 -8.11
C ASN A 247 -9.24 -0.62 -7.51
N HIS A 248 -8.65 0.29 -8.30
CA HIS A 248 -7.58 1.15 -7.80
C HIS A 248 -8.13 2.38 -7.07
N LYS A 249 -9.21 2.98 -7.61
CA LYS A 249 -9.85 4.16 -7.04
C LYS A 249 -10.35 3.86 -5.62
N HIS A 250 -11.06 2.76 -5.43
CA HIS A 250 -11.61 2.36 -4.14
C HIS A 250 -10.52 2.10 -3.09
N ARG A 251 -9.47 1.32 -3.44
CA ARG A 251 -8.41 0.99 -2.49
C ARG A 251 -7.52 2.16 -2.05
N LEU A 252 -7.62 3.32 -2.71
CA LEU A 252 -6.87 4.53 -2.36
C LEU A 252 -7.74 5.64 -1.77
N SER A 253 -9.05 5.38 -1.61
CA SER A 253 -10.01 6.34 -1.07
C SER A 253 -9.59 6.83 0.32
N GLY A 254 -9.40 8.12 0.47
CA GLY A 254 -8.92 8.78 1.68
C GLY A 254 -7.39 8.81 1.83
N LEU A 255 -6.65 7.84 1.28
CA LEU A 255 -5.19 7.77 1.42
C LEU A 255 -4.47 8.80 0.54
N THR A 256 -5.01 9.11 -0.63
CA THR A 256 -4.45 10.11 -1.55
C THR A 256 -4.47 11.54 -0.99
N ASN A 257 -5.28 11.80 0.03
CA ASN A 257 -5.33 13.10 0.69
C ASN A 257 -4.10 13.42 1.55
N TYR A 258 -3.16 12.48 1.67
CA TYR A 258 -1.98 12.61 2.50
C TYR A 258 -0.75 13.17 1.76
N PHE A 259 -0.77 13.22 0.44
CA PHE A 259 0.38 13.66 -0.33
C PHE A 259 -0.03 14.49 -1.55
N THR A 260 0.94 15.14 -2.18
CA THR A 260 0.75 15.83 -3.45
C THR A 260 0.46 14.78 -4.54
N CYS A 261 -0.83 14.64 -4.90
CA CYS A 261 -1.28 13.78 -6.00
C CYS A 261 -1.32 14.57 -7.29
N VAL A 262 -0.69 14.04 -8.34
CA VAL A 262 -0.61 14.67 -9.65
C VAL A 262 -0.66 13.66 -10.78
N ASN A 263 -1.27 14.05 -11.88
CA ASN A 263 -1.09 13.34 -13.13
C ASN A 263 0.30 13.66 -13.73
N LEU A 264 0.69 12.93 -14.76
CA LEU A 264 2.01 13.08 -15.35
C LEU A 264 2.24 14.46 -16.02
N LYS A 265 1.16 15.12 -16.52
CA LYS A 265 1.25 16.45 -17.13
C LYS A 265 1.61 17.50 -16.06
N ASP A 266 0.89 17.47 -14.95
CA ASP A 266 1.07 18.41 -13.84
C ASP A 266 2.38 18.14 -13.10
N PHE A 267 2.87 16.89 -13.06
CA PHE A 267 4.17 16.54 -12.49
C PHE A 267 5.31 17.38 -13.05
N PHE A 268 5.31 17.67 -14.35
CA PHE A 268 6.37 18.48 -14.97
C PHE A 268 6.33 19.96 -14.61
N MET A 269 5.27 20.41 -13.93
CA MET A 269 5.10 21.79 -13.46
C MET A 269 5.44 21.95 -11.97
N ILE A 270 5.65 20.84 -11.24
CA ILE A 270 5.98 20.88 -9.83
C ILE A 270 7.45 21.30 -9.63
N ASN A 271 7.64 22.25 -8.74
CA ASN A 271 8.96 22.53 -8.17
C ASN A 271 9.24 21.52 -7.05
N LEU A 272 10.20 20.60 -7.28
CA LEU A 272 10.54 19.53 -6.32
C LEU A 272 11.23 20.05 -5.05
N ASP A 273 11.80 21.25 -5.06
CA ASP A 273 12.34 21.89 -3.86
C ASP A 273 11.23 22.37 -2.92
N ASN A 274 10.07 22.73 -3.50
CA ASN A 274 8.98 23.37 -2.79
C ASN A 274 7.71 22.51 -2.67
N ILE A 275 7.87 21.19 -2.48
CA ILE A 275 6.76 20.30 -2.21
C ILE A 275 6.25 20.57 -0.79
N PRO A 276 4.92 20.78 -0.58
CA PRO A 276 4.36 21.03 0.74
C PRO A 276 4.54 19.81 1.66
N GLU A 277 4.83 20.07 2.91
CA GLU A 277 4.77 19.04 3.95
C GLU A 277 3.30 18.74 4.29
N MET A 278 2.99 17.45 4.40
CA MET A 278 1.64 16.98 4.67
C MET A 278 1.63 16.20 5.99
N ASP A 279 0.74 16.57 6.90
CA ASP A 279 0.68 15.97 8.24
C ASP A 279 -0.65 15.33 8.61
N LYS A 280 -1.65 15.37 7.73
CA LYS A 280 -2.99 14.78 7.94
C LYS A 280 -2.97 13.32 8.41
N HIS A 281 -1.92 12.56 8.06
CA HIS A 281 -1.75 11.18 8.49
C HIS A 281 -1.45 11.02 9.98
N LYS A 282 -0.91 12.08 10.66
CA LYS A 282 -0.47 12.01 12.06
C LYS A 282 -1.61 11.66 13.04
N VAL A 283 -2.81 12.17 12.77
CA VAL A 283 -4.01 11.86 13.57
C VAL A 283 -4.32 10.37 13.53
N HIS A 284 -4.28 9.76 12.33
CA HIS A 284 -4.55 8.34 12.15
C HIS A 284 -3.40 7.47 12.69
N LYS A 285 -2.14 7.92 12.53
CA LYS A 285 -0.98 7.28 13.17
C LYS A 285 -1.16 7.14 14.68
N LYS A 286 -1.61 8.21 15.36
CA LYS A 286 -1.90 8.18 16.79
C LYS A 286 -3.03 7.20 17.09
N LYS A 287 -4.15 7.27 16.36
CA LYS A 287 -5.30 6.37 16.54
C LYS A 287 -4.93 4.90 16.40
N ILE A 288 -4.13 4.54 15.39
CA ILE A 288 -3.64 3.16 15.22
C ILE A 288 -2.85 2.71 16.45
N LYS A 289 -1.88 3.51 16.90
CA LYS A 289 -1.06 3.19 18.08
C LYS A 289 -1.92 2.99 19.32
N ASP A 290 -2.84 3.92 19.58
CA ASP A 290 -3.73 3.86 20.74
C ASP A 290 -4.66 2.63 20.70
N THR A 291 -5.06 2.18 19.52
CA THR A 291 -5.93 1.00 19.35
C THR A 291 -5.17 -0.32 19.56
N ILE A 292 -3.91 -0.40 19.13
CA ILE A 292 -3.09 -1.62 19.30
C ILE A 292 -2.59 -1.79 20.72
N ASN A 293 -2.39 -0.69 21.44
CA ASN A 293 -1.87 -0.71 22.83
C ASN A 293 -2.95 -0.94 23.89
N LYS A 294 -4.23 -1.03 23.51
CA LYS A 294 -5.36 -1.44 24.36
C LYS A 294 -5.53 -2.96 24.38
#